data_bc6f0c487ef9ddae8946d28db3b3159d
#
_entry.id   bc6f0c487ef9ddae8946d28db3b3159d
#
_cell.length_a   1.000
_cell.length_b   1.000
_cell.length_c   1.000
_cell.angle_alpha   90.00
_cell.angle_beta   90.00
_cell.angle_gamma   90.00
#
_symmetry.space_group_name_H-M   'P 1'
#
loop_
_entity.id
_entity.type
_entity.pdbx_description
1 polymer ?
#
loop_
_entity_poly.entity_id
_entity_poly.type
_entity_poly.pdbx_seq_one_letter_code
_entity_poly.pdbx_strand_id
1 'polypeptide(L)'
;MLIALLLGWLFLGGHGGGDLWFFGGRTPHQMSSEVAKVVPDKELQNVTKYNLELIEKEYKDLDSQRARLEKDVLAALERHDTTTDQFHTFQTRADVINANATKKMLDVRFLMREQLSDVQWRSLFPPPTAPHGSE
;
A
#
# COMPACT_ATOMS: atom_id res chain seq x y z
N MET A 1 3.50 -6.66 26.58
CA MET A 1 2.42 -5.89 25.94
C MET A 1 2.85 -5.15 24.70
N LEU A 2 3.94 -4.41 24.72
CA LEU A 2 4.46 -3.71 23.52
C LEU A 2 4.83 -4.67 22.37
N ILE A 3 5.34 -5.84 22.69
CA ILE A 3 5.69 -6.89 21.70
C ILE A 3 4.44 -7.37 20.96
N ALA A 4 3.36 -7.63 21.69
CA ALA A 4 2.11 -8.11 21.12
C ALA A 4 1.49 -7.06 20.18
N LEU A 5 1.61 -5.77 20.52
CA LEU A 5 1.14 -4.67 19.70
C LEU A 5 1.97 -4.52 18.42
N LEU A 6 3.30 -4.65 18.53
CA LEU A 6 4.20 -4.57 17.39
C LEU A 6 4.00 -5.76 16.43
N LEU A 7 3.89 -6.96 17.01
CA LEU A 7 3.61 -8.17 16.23
C LEU A 7 2.20 -8.13 15.65
N GLY A 8 1.21 -7.70 16.42
CA GLY A 8 -0.16 -7.51 15.94
C GLY A 8 -0.21 -6.55 14.77
N TRP A 9 0.53 -5.46 14.85
CA TRP A 9 0.60 -4.47 13.78
C TRP A 9 1.34 -5.01 12.53
N LEU A 10 2.45 -5.74 12.74
CA LEU A 10 3.20 -6.41 11.67
C LEU A 10 2.39 -7.51 10.99
N PHE A 11 1.66 -8.30 11.77
CA PHE A 11 0.92 -9.45 11.24
C PHE A 11 -0.50 -9.10 10.79
N LEU A 12 -1.19 -8.18 11.47
CA LEU A 12 -2.57 -7.79 11.13
C LEU A 12 -2.63 -6.64 10.13
N GLY A 13 -1.63 -5.77 10.12
CA GLY A 13 -1.56 -4.66 9.17
C GLY A 13 -0.94 -5.03 7.82
N GLY A 14 -0.33 -6.21 7.70
CA GLY A 14 0.51 -6.56 6.57
C GLY A 14 -0.09 -7.43 5.48
N HIS A 15 -1.16 -8.14 5.74
CA HIS A 15 -1.64 -9.14 4.80
C HIS A 15 -3.06 -8.82 4.30
N GLY A 16 -3.13 -8.23 3.15
CA GLY A 16 -4.30 -8.24 2.27
C GLY A 16 -5.35 -7.15 2.45
N GLY A 17 -5.34 -6.39 3.54
CA GLY A 17 -6.36 -5.36 3.76
C GLY A 17 -5.94 -3.95 3.33
N GLY A 18 -4.65 -3.62 3.45
CA GLY A 18 -4.14 -2.29 3.16
C GLY A 18 -3.98 -1.99 1.67
N ASP A 19 -3.70 -3.02 0.89
CA ASP A 19 -3.43 -2.88 -0.53
C ASP A 19 -4.71 -2.65 -1.34
N LEU A 20 -5.79 -3.28 -0.91
CA LEU A 20 -7.06 -3.24 -1.62
C LEU A 20 -7.82 -1.93 -1.43
N TRP A 21 -7.66 -1.23 -0.29
CA TRP A 21 -8.38 0.04 -0.10
C TRP A 21 -7.81 1.16 -0.99
N PHE A 22 -6.51 1.13 -1.28
CA PHE A 22 -5.87 2.14 -2.12
C PHE A 22 -6.48 2.14 -3.54
N PHE A 23 -6.88 0.98 -4.01
CA PHE A 23 -7.51 0.79 -5.32
C PHE A 23 -9.01 0.49 -5.25
N GLY A 24 -9.66 0.76 -4.14
CA GLY A 24 -11.09 0.49 -4.00
C GLY A 24 -11.45 -1.00 -4.11
N GLY A 25 -10.57 -1.88 -3.63
CA GLY A 25 -10.77 -3.32 -3.66
C GLY A 25 -10.29 -4.03 -4.92
N ARG A 26 -9.66 -3.32 -5.85
CA ARG A 26 -9.13 -3.88 -7.09
C ARG A 26 -7.63 -4.08 -7.02
N THR A 27 -7.12 -5.11 -7.69
CA THR A 27 -5.67 -5.28 -7.87
C THR A 27 -5.16 -4.35 -8.97
N PRO A 28 -3.85 -3.97 -8.97
CA PRO A 28 -3.27 -3.19 -10.06
C PRO A 28 -3.48 -3.82 -11.43
N HIS A 29 -3.44 -5.16 -11.51
CA HIS A 29 -3.70 -5.89 -12.74
C HIS A 29 -5.14 -5.70 -13.25
N GLN A 30 -6.13 -5.78 -12.34
CA GLN A 30 -7.52 -5.51 -12.69
C GLN A 30 -7.72 -4.08 -13.17
N MET A 31 -7.05 -3.12 -12.52
CA MET A 31 -7.10 -1.72 -12.93
C MET A 31 -6.46 -1.49 -14.30
N SER A 32 -5.36 -2.17 -14.62
CA SER A 32 -4.74 -2.10 -15.95
C SER A 32 -5.70 -2.52 -17.06
N SER A 33 -6.52 -3.54 -16.80
CA SER A 33 -7.56 -3.97 -17.74
C SER A 33 -8.65 -2.90 -17.91
N GLU A 34 -9.03 -2.22 -16.83
CA GLU A 34 -10.02 -1.14 -16.88
C GLU A 34 -9.48 0.10 -17.63
N VAL A 35 -8.19 0.40 -17.52
CA VAL A 35 -7.56 1.52 -18.22
C VAL A 35 -7.80 1.45 -19.73
N ALA A 36 -7.66 0.27 -20.31
CA ALA A 36 -7.88 0.06 -21.74
C ALA A 36 -9.31 0.39 -22.17
N LYS A 37 -10.29 0.22 -21.28
CA LYS A 37 -11.70 0.52 -21.54
C LYS A 37 -12.04 1.99 -21.35
N VAL A 38 -11.40 2.66 -20.39
CA VAL A 38 -11.76 4.00 -19.92
C VAL A 38 -10.96 5.08 -20.63
N VAL A 39 -9.71 4.78 -21.00
CA VAL A 39 -8.78 5.75 -21.61
C VAL A 39 -8.57 5.38 -23.08
N PRO A 40 -9.19 6.12 -24.02
CA PRO A 40 -9.07 5.80 -25.46
C PRO A 40 -7.71 6.18 -26.07
N ASP A 41 -7.00 7.14 -25.52
CA ASP A 41 -5.69 7.57 -26.00
C ASP A 41 -4.62 6.54 -25.59
N LYS A 42 -3.92 5.99 -26.57
CA LYS A 42 -2.89 4.95 -26.32
C LYS A 42 -1.70 5.45 -25.53
N GLU A 43 -1.25 6.67 -25.73
CA GLU A 43 -0.14 7.24 -24.97
C GLU A 43 -0.53 7.38 -23.49
N LEU A 44 -1.72 7.91 -23.23
CA LEU A 44 -2.24 8.05 -21.89
C LEU A 44 -2.50 6.69 -21.23
N GLN A 45 -2.98 5.68 -21.98
CA GLN A 45 -3.10 4.30 -21.51
C GLN A 45 -1.75 3.77 -21.03
N ASN A 46 -0.71 3.93 -21.83
CA ASN A 46 0.63 3.43 -21.52
C ASN A 46 1.19 4.11 -20.27
N VAL A 47 1.05 5.42 -20.16
CA VAL A 47 1.48 6.19 -18.99
C VAL A 47 0.71 5.76 -17.74
N THR A 48 -0.60 5.60 -17.85
CA THR A 48 -1.44 5.17 -16.72
C THR A 48 -1.09 3.76 -16.26
N LYS A 49 -0.91 2.83 -17.19
CA LYS A 49 -0.47 1.45 -16.87
C LYS A 49 0.90 1.45 -16.21
N TYR A 50 1.83 2.25 -16.71
CA TYR A 50 3.15 2.39 -16.10
C TYR A 50 3.06 2.89 -14.65
N ASN A 51 2.21 3.89 -14.39
CA ASN A 51 1.99 4.39 -13.04
C ASN A 51 1.39 3.33 -12.12
N LEU A 52 0.47 2.51 -12.61
CA LEU A 52 -0.08 1.38 -11.85
C LEU A 52 1.00 0.33 -11.54
N GLU A 53 1.89 0.06 -12.47
CA GLU A 53 3.03 -0.84 -12.25
C GLU A 53 4.00 -0.30 -11.19
N LEU A 54 4.21 1.02 -11.16
CA LEU A 54 5.03 1.65 -10.12
C LEU A 54 4.41 1.44 -8.74
N ILE A 55 3.10 1.60 -8.61
CA ILE A 55 2.40 1.36 -7.35
C ILE A 55 2.52 -0.12 -6.95
N GLU A 56 2.33 -1.03 -7.88
CA GLU A 56 2.49 -2.46 -7.63
C GLU A 56 3.92 -2.79 -7.14
N LYS A 57 4.92 -2.19 -7.77
CA LYS A 57 6.31 -2.34 -7.34
C LYS A 57 6.52 -1.84 -5.92
N GLU A 58 5.94 -0.68 -5.57
CA GLU A 58 6.04 -0.14 -4.21
C GLU A 58 5.39 -1.07 -3.18
N TYR A 59 4.27 -1.71 -3.50
CA TYR A 59 3.67 -2.72 -2.64
C TYR A 59 4.59 -3.92 -2.42
N LYS A 60 5.20 -4.43 -3.49
CA LYS A 60 6.16 -5.55 -3.38
C LYS A 60 7.38 -5.18 -2.56
N ASP A 61 7.91 -3.97 -2.75
CA ASP A 61 9.03 -3.47 -1.97
C ASP A 61 8.65 -3.31 -0.49
N LEU A 62 7.44 -2.80 -0.22
CA LEU A 62 6.90 -2.67 1.13
C LEU A 62 6.80 -4.03 1.83
N ASP A 63 6.23 -5.03 1.16
CA ASP A 63 6.12 -6.39 1.69
C ASP A 63 7.49 -6.98 1.99
N SER A 64 8.47 -6.78 1.11
CA SER A 64 9.84 -7.24 1.32
C SER A 64 10.50 -6.58 2.53
N GLN A 65 10.33 -5.28 2.70
CA GLN A 65 10.87 -4.53 3.83
C GLN A 65 10.20 -4.94 5.14
N ARG A 66 8.89 -5.17 5.13
CA ARG A 66 8.15 -5.69 6.29
C ARG A 66 8.61 -7.08 6.68
N ALA A 67 8.82 -7.96 5.70
CA ALA A 67 9.31 -9.32 5.95
C ALA A 67 10.71 -9.33 6.58
N ARG A 68 11.60 -8.44 6.14
CA ARG A 68 12.93 -8.29 6.75
C ARG A 68 12.85 -7.78 8.18
N LEU A 69 11.99 -6.80 8.43
CA LEU A 69 11.78 -6.27 9.78
C LEU A 69 11.20 -7.34 10.70
N GLU A 70 10.21 -8.10 10.24
CA GLU A 70 9.64 -9.23 10.98
C GLU A 70 10.72 -10.24 11.36
N LYS A 71 11.58 -10.61 10.43
CA LYS A 71 12.69 -11.53 10.67
C LYS A 71 13.63 -10.99 11.74
N ASP A 72 13.96 -9.71 11.69
CA ASP A 72 14.85 -9.07 12.67
C ASP A 72 14.21 -9.03 14.07
N VAL A 73 12.90 -8.75 14.14
CA VAL A 73 12.14 -8.74 15.39
C VAL A 73 12.11 -10.16 16.00
N LEU A 74 11.79 -11.18 15.20
CA LEU A 74 11.76 -12.56 15.67
C LEU A 74 13.12 -13.02 16.17
N ALA A 75 14.20 -12.69 15.45
CA ALA A 75 15.56 -13.00 15.88
C ALA A 75 15.92 -12.32 17.22
N ALA A 76 15.49 -11.08 17.41
CA ALA A 76 15.69 -10.37 18.67
C ALA A 76 14.92 -11.01 19.83
N LEU A 77 13.68 -11.46 19.58
CA LEU A 77 12.86 -12.15 20.59
C LEU A 77 13.46 -13.49 21.00
N GLU A 78 14.03 -14.23 20.05
CA GLU A 78 14.69 -15.53 20.35
C GLU A 78 15.91 -15.38 21.26
N ARG A 79 16.61 -14.25 21.20
CA ARG A 79 17.79 -14.00 22.06
C ARG A 79 17.44 -13.71 23.51
N HIS A 80 16.19 -13.43 23.85
CA HIS A 80 15.67 -13.14 25.20
C HIS A 80 16.33 -11.94 25.92
N ASP A 81 17.15 -11.17 25.23
CA ASP A 81 17.85 -10.01 25.79
C ASP A 81 17.41 -8.68 25.18
N THR A 82 16.25 -8.68 24.49
CA THR A 82 15.74 -7.51 23.81
C THR A 82 15.33 -6.41 24.79
N THR A 83 15.90 -5.23 24.62
CA THR A 83 15.63 -4.06 25.45
C THR A 83 14.45 -3.25 24.91
N THR A 84 13.89 -2.38 25.76
CA THR A 84 12.85 -1.41 25.37
C THR A 84 13.34 -0.50 24.23
N ASP A 85 14.60 -0.08 24.25
CA ASP A 85 15.19 0.77 23.21
C ASP A 85 15.24 0.05 21.87
N GLN A 86 15.54 -1.26 21.86
CA GLN A 86 15.51 -2.05 20.62
C GLN A 86 14.10 -2.16 20.06
N PHE A 87 13.08 -2.29 20.91
CA PHE A 87 11.68 -2.25 20.47
C PHE A 87 11.30 -0.93 19.84
N HIS A 88 11.70 0.18 20.45
CA HIS A 88 11.47 1.51 19.88
C HIS A 88 12.17 1.67 18.51
N THR A 89 13.36 1.10 18.36
CA THR A 89 14.08 1.10 17.08
C THR A 89 13.28 0.34 16.01
N PHE A 90 12.76 -0.83 16.34
CA PHE A 90 11.92 -1.61 15.41
C PHE A 90 10.63 -0.86 15.04
N GLN A 91 9.97 -0.26 16.01
CA GLN A 91 8.78 0.54 15.80
C GLN A 91 9.05 1.73 14.86
N THR A 92 10.15 2.44 15.10
CA THR A 92 10.58 3.55 14.24
C THR A 92 10.87 3.08 12.82
N ARG A 93 11.55 1.94 12.65
CA ARG A 93 11.79 1.34 11.34
C ARG A 93 10.47 1.03 10.62
N ALA A 94 9.51 0.47 11.33
CA ALA A 94 8.19 0.16 10.79
C ALA A 94 7.46 1.42 10.31
N ASP A 95 7.47 2.46 11.12
CA ASP A 95 6.84 3.75 10.79
C ASP A 95 7.48 4.39 9.56
N VAL A 96 8.80 4.37 9.46
CA VAL A 96 9.55 4.90 8.31
C VAL A 96 9.23 4.13 7.03
N ILE A 97 9.22 2.80 7.10
CA ILE A 97 8.90 1.92 5.96
C ILE A 97 7.50 2.26 5.42
N ASN A 98 6.51 2.35 6.29
CA ASN A 98 5.14 2.65 5.90
C ASN A 98 4.98 4.07 5.37
N ALA A 99 5.57 5.05 6.03
CA ALA A 99 5.49 6.46 5.62
C ALA A 99 6.11 6.66 4.22
N ASN A 100 7.25 6.06 3.96
CA ASN A 100 7.93 6.16 2.67
C ASN A 100 7.12 5.51 1.55
N ALA A 101 6.58 4.32 1.78
CA ALA A 101 5.75 3.61 0.79
C ALA A 101 4.45 4.39 0.52
N THR A 102 3.78 4.85 1.55
CA THR A 102 2.54 5.64 1.42
C THR A 102 2.80 6.92 0.63
N LYS A 103 3.88 7.63 0.93
CA LYS A 103 4.23 8.85 0.21
C LYS A 103 4.44 8.59 -1.27
N LYS A 104 5.23 7.56 -1.62
CA LYS A 104 5.51 7.22 -3.02
C LYS A 104 4.25 6.82 -3.77
N MET A 105 3.38 6.02 -3.16
CA MET A 105 2.11 5.62 -3.77
C MET A 105 1.17 6.81 -3.97
N LEU A 106 1.08 7.71 -2.99
CA LEU A 106 0.27 8.93 -3.09
C LEU A 106 0.80 9.87 -4.16
N ASP A 107 2.12 10.04 -4.26
CA ASP A 107 2.74 10.88 -5.30
C ASP A 107 2.35 10.38 -6.70
N VAL A 108 2.43 9.08 -6.93
CA VAL A 108 2.01 8.47 -8.20
C VAL A 108 0.50 8.65 -8.44
N ARG A 109 -0.30 8.48 -7.40
CA ARG A 109 -1.76 8.64 -7.48
C ARG A 109 -2.14 10.09 -7.84
N PHE A 110 -1.51 11.08 -7.23
CA PHE A 110 -1.73 12.48 -7.56
C PHE A 110 -1.31 12.79 -8.99
N LEU A 111 -0.19 12.23 -9.44
CA LEU A 111 0.25 12.36 -10.83
C LEU A 111 -0.80 11.81 -11.81
N MET A 112 -1.33 10.63 -11.54
CA MET A 112 -2.42 10.05 -12.35
C MET A 112 -3.67 10.94 -12.33
N ARG A 113 -4.00 11.52 -11.16
CA ARG A 113 -5.15 12.42 -11.03
C ARG A 113 -5.02 13.65 -11.92
N GLU A 114 -3.80 14.19 -12.07
CA GLU A 114 -3.52 15.32 -12.95
C GLU A 114 -3.60 14.94 -14.44
N GLN A 115 -3.21 13.71 -14.78
CA GLN A 115 -3.16 13.24 -16.17
C GLN A 115 -4.52 12.79 -16.71
N LEU A 116 -5.39 12.29 -15.85
CA LEU A 116 -6.69 11.73 -16.22
C LEU A 116 -7.80 12.79 -16.13
N SER A 117 -8.82 12.67 -16.98
CA SER A 117 -10.04 13.46 -16.84
C SER A 117 -10.82 13.06 -15.58
N ASP A 118 -11.75 13.90 -15.14
CA ASP A 118 -12.60 13.59 -13.98
C ASP A 118 -13.40 12.30 -14.19
N VAL A 119 -13.92 12.08 -15.39
CA VAL A 119 -14.68 10.88 -15.72
C VAL A 119 -13.79 9.65 -15.68
N GLN A 120 -12.59 9.71 -16.28
CA GLN A 120 -11.61 8.63 -16.27
C GLN A 120 -11.16 8.31 -14.86
N TRP A 121 -10.86 9.33 -14.06
CA TRP A 121 -10.46 9.17 -12.68
C TRP A 121 -11.54 8.47 -11.85
N ARG A 122 -12.79 8.93 -11.94
CA ARG A 122 -13.91 8.33 -11.19
C ARG A 122 -14.20 6.90 -11.61
N SER A 123 -13.95 6.56 -12.87
CA SER A 123 -14.13 5.19 -13.37
C SER A 123 -13.09 4.24 -12.82
N LEU A 124 -11.83 4.70 -12.70
CA LEU A 124 -10.73 3.90 -12.16
C LEU A 124 -10.70 3.89 -10.63
N PHE A 125 -11.03 5.02 -10.01
CA PHE A 125 -11.03 5.20 -8.55
C PHE A 125 -12.42 5.66 -8.10
N PRO A 126 -13.43 4.78 -8.09
CA PRO A 126 -14.78 5.15 -7.67
C PRO A 126 -14.76 5.60 -6.20
N PRO A 127 -15.60 6.59 -5.84
CA PRO A 127 -15.70 7.00 -4.44
C PRO A 127 -16.14 5.82 -3.58
N PRO A 128 -15.69 5.76 -2.31
CA PRO A 128 -16.12 4.68 -1.42
C PRO A 128 -17.64 4.70 -1.31
N THR A 129 -18.25 3.53 -1.50
CA THR A 129 -19.68 3.38 -1.31
C THR A 129 -20.02 3.60 0.17
N ALA A 130 -21.10 4.33 0.44
CA ALA A 130 -21.58 4.51 1.80
C ALA A 130 -21.77 3.15 2.48
N PRO A 131 -21.40 2.99 3.76
CA PRO A 131 -21.60 1.72 4.45
C PRO A 131 -23.06 1.33 4.40
N HIS A 132 -23.31 0.09 3.98
CA HIS A 132 -24.65 -0.48 3.99
C HIS A 132 -25.16 -0.53 5.44
N GLY A 133 -26.26 0.12 5.72
CA GLY A 133 -26.89 0.07 7.04
C GLY A 133 -27.30 1.41 7.61
N SER A 134 -27.21 2.48 6.85
CA SER A 134 -27.69 3.80 7.25
C SER A 134 -29.17 4.04 6.92
N GLU A 135 -29.94 2.98 6.77
CA GLU A 135 -31.39 3.07 6.67
C GLU A 135 -32.04 2.76 8.00
#